data_366bfab2efafd07302efb5339cec87ca
#
_entry.id   366bfab2efafd07302efb5339cec87ca
#
_cell.length_a   1.000
_cell.length_b   1.000
_cell.length_c   1.000
_cell.angle_alpha   90.00
_cell.angle_beta   90.00
_cell.angle_gamma   90.00
#
_symmetry.space_group_name_H-M   'P 1'
#
loop_
_entity.id
_entity.type
_entity.pdbx_description
1 polymer ?
#
loop_
_entity_poly.entity_id
_entity_poly.type
_entity_poly.pdbx_seq_one_letter_code
_entity_poly.pdbx_strand_id
1 'polypeptide(L)'
;LGSCIYGGLWVGPESNIPNTQGYRNDVLQALKDLKVPVLRWPGGCFADEYHWMDGIGPRENRPKMQNNNWGGTIEDNSFGTHEFLNLCEMLGCEPYISGNVGSGTVEELAKWVEYMTSDGDTPMAKLRRKNGRDKAWKVKYLGVGNESWGCGGNMRPEYYSDLFRRYSVYCRNYDGNELYKIASGASDYDYNWTKVLMDRVGHRANGISLHYYTVTGWSGSKGSATKFSNDDYYWTMGKCLGIEDVIKKHEAIMDKADPKKQIGLLVDEWGTWWDEEPGTIKGHLYQQNCMRDAFVAALTLNVFHRHADRIKMANIAQVVNVLQSMILTD
;
A
#
# COMPACT_ATOMS: atom_id res chain seq x y z
N LEU A 1 8.35 -1.79 4.26
CA LEU A 1 8.97 -0.79 5.11
C LEU A 1 9.40 -1.40 6.41
N GLY A 2 10.50 -0.90 7.01
CA GLY A 2 11.02 -1.49 8.23
C GLY A 2 11.11 -3.01 8.14
N SER A 3 10.68 -3.71 9.17
CA SER A 3 10.77 -5.18 9.25
C SER A 3 9.88 -5.95 8.25
N CYS A 4 8.98 -5.30 7.53
CA CYS A 4 8.25 -5.94 6.44
C CYS A 4 9.18 -6.21 5.24
N ILE A 5 9.99 -5.22 4.90
CA ILE A 5 10.96 -5.33 3.79
C ILE A 5 12.30 -5.84 4.33
N TYR A 6 12.99 -5.05 5.15
CA TYR A 6 14.35 -5.33 5.59
C TYR A 6 14.39 -6.41 6.68
N GLY A 7 15.03 -7.54 6.37
CA GLY A 7 15.04 -8.73 7.22
C GLY A 7 13.78 -9.60 7.12
N GLY A 8 12.65 -9.04 6.73
CA GLY A 8 11.43 -9.78 6.44
C GLY A 8 11.44 -10.38 5.04
N LEU A 9 11.10 -9.58 4.04
CA LEU A 9 11.09 -10.01 2.64
C LEU A 9 12.47 -9.97 1.97
N TRP A 10 13.26 -8.94 2.27
CA TRP A 10 14.52 -8.60 1.63
C TRP A 10 15.68 -8.67 2.59
N VAL A 11 16.70 -9.43 2.23
CA VAL A 11 17.94 -9.58 3.01
C VAL A 11 19.19 -9.19 2.21
N GLY A 12 19.03 -8.93 0.91
CA GLY A 12 20.14 -8.67 0.01
C GLY A 12 20.79 -9.96 -0.51
N PRO A 13 21.38 -9.93 -1.72
CA PRO A 13 21.94 -11.10 -2.37
C PRO A 13 23.17 -11.67 -1.64
N GLU A 14 23.90 -10.84 -0.87
CA GLU A 14 25.10 -11.23 -0.14
C GLU A 14 24.81 -11.78 1.26
N SER A 15 23.54 -11.88 1.65
CA SER A 15 23.13 -12.39 2.97
C SER A 15 23.40 -13.88 3.12
N ASN A 16 23.79 -14.29 4.34
CA ASN A 16 23.89 -15.70 4.72
C ASN A 16 22.51 -16.38 4.89
N ILE A 17 21.42 -15.59 5.00
CA ILE A 17 20.06 -16.13 5.00
C ILE A 17 19.76 -16.68 3.61
N PRO A 18 19.22 -17.90 3.46
CA PRO A 18 18.87 -18.46 2.17
C PRO A 18 17.97 -17.52 1.37
N ASN A 19 18.46 -17.10 0.20
CA ASN A 19 17.76 -16.11 -0.61
C ASN A 19 17.90 -16.40 -2.11
N THR A 20 16.97 -15.87 -2.88
CA THR A 20 17.02 -15.82 -4.34
C THR A 20 17.09 -14.35 -4.75
N GLN A 21 18.24 -13.92 -5.26
CA GLN A 21 18.47 -12.53 -5.68
C GLN A 21 18.25 -11.49 -4.56
N GLY A 22 18.36 -11.88 -3.30
CA GLY A 22 18.15 -11.04 -2.12
C GLY A 22 16.79 -11.18 -1.45
N TYR A 23 15.82 -11.88 -2.04
CA TYR A 23 14.54 -12.20 -1.41
C TYR A 23 14.66 -13.48 -0.58
N ARG A 24 14.19 -13.47 0.66
CA ARG A 24 14.18 -14.67 1.51
C ARG A 24 13.41 -15.79 0.82
N ASN A 25 14.02 -16.97 0.74
CA ASN A 25 13.43 -18.12 0.04
C ASN A 25 12.15 -18.62 0.71
N ASP A 26 12.12 -18.65 2.04
CA ASP A 26 10.96 -19.07 2.84
C ASP A 26 9.76 -18.12 2.60
N VAL A 27 9.99 -16.83 2.67
CA VAL A 27 8.95 -15.80 2.43
C VAL A 27 8.49 -15.82 0.97
N LEU A 28 9.42 -15.91 0.03
CA LEU A 28 9.10 -15.98 -1.39
C LEU A 28 8.22 -17.21 -1.71
N GLN A 29 8.54 -18.37 -1.11
CA GLN A 29 7.75 -19.58 -1.29
C GLN A 29 6.37 -19.44 -0.66
N ALA A 30 6.27 -18.91 0.56
CA ALA A 30 4.99 -18.68 1.22
C ALA A 30 4.07 -17.74 0.40
N LEU A 31 4.63 -16.68 -0.18
CA LEU A 31 3.87 -15.75 -1.05
C LEU A 31 3.40 -16.44 -2.35
N LYS A 32 4.21 -17.33 -2.93
CA LYS A 32 3.81 -18.14 -4.08
C LYS A 32 2.67 -19.10 -3.75
N ASP A 33 2.75 -19.76 -2.60
CA ASP A 33 1.74 -20.71 -2.14
C ASP A 33 0.40 -20.00 -1.82
N LEU A 34 0.46 -18.79 -1.29
CA LEU A 34 -0.70 -17.92 -1.09
C LEU A 34 -1.31 -17.41 -2.39
N LYS A 35 -0.59 -17.49 -3.52
CA LYS A 35 -1.01 -16.94 -4.82
C LYS A 35 -1.45 -15.49 -4.71
N VAL A 36 -0.61 -14.67 -4.08
CA VAL A 36 -0.90 -13.25 -3.87
C VAL A 36 -1.24 -12.57 -5.19
N PRO A 37 -2.44 -11.98 -5.34
CA PRO A 37 -2.86 -11.40 -6.63
C PRO A 37 -2.28 -10.01 -6.88
N VAL A 38 -1.98 -9.26 -5.82
CA VAL A 38 -1.47 -7.89 -5.91
C VAL A 38 -0.60 -7.57 -4.71
N LEU A 39 0.49 -6.85 -4.93
CA LEU A 39 1.32 -6.26 -3.88
C LEU A 39 1.34 -4.74 -4.02
N ARG A 40 1.16 -4.03 -2.90
CA ARG A 40 1.21 -2.58 -2.82
C ARG A 40 2.52 -2.12 -2.19
N TRP A 41 3.23 -1.19 -2.87
CA TRP A 41 4.50 -0.64 -2.42
C TRP A 41 4.71 0.78 -3.03
N PRO A 42 5.52 1.67 -2.41
CA PRO A 42 6.13 1.59 -1.09
C PRO A 42 5.13 1.69 0.07
N GLY A 43 3.92 2.10 -0.19
CA GLY A 43 2.73 2.05 0.66
C GLY A 43 2.82 2.82 1.98
N GLY A 44 1.66 3.12 2.57
CA GLY A 44 1.50 3.83 3.82
C GLY A 44 2.06 5.26 3.78
N CYS A 45 2.21 5.87 4.96
CA CYS A 45 2.73 7.23 5.11
C CYS A 45 4.12 7.43 4.49
N PHE A 46 4.94 6.39 4.47
CA PHE A 46 6.26 6.44 3.86
C PHE A 46 6.23 6.77 2.37
N ALA A 47 5.17 6.38 1.64
CA ALA A 47 5.06 6.65 0.21
C ALA A 47 5.12 8.15 -0.13
N ASP A 48 4.58 9.00 0.75
CA ASP A 48 4.54 10.45 0.55
C ASP A 48 5.80 11.20 1.01
N GLU A 49 6.81 10.45 1.49
CA GLU A 49 8.18 10.91 1.74
C GLU A 49 9.21 10.22 0.84
N TYR A 50 8.80 9.17 0.11
CA TYR A 50 9.70 8.35 -0.71
C TYR A 50 9.96 8.98 -2.07
N HIS A 51 11.25 9.22 -2.37
CA HIS A 51 11.72 9.69 -3.67
C HIS A 51 12.28 8.51 -4.47
N TRP A 52 11.55 8.07 -5.48
CA TRP A 52 11.82 6.83 -6.21
C TRP A 52 13.21 6.74 -6.86
N MET A 53 13.78 7.89 -7.23
CA MET A 53 15.14 7.95 -7.81
C MET A 53 16.22 7.52 -6.81
N ASP A 54 15.96 7.65 -5.50
CA ASP A 54 16.86 7.18 -4.45
C ASP A 54 16.94 5.65 -4.37
N GLY A 55 15.93 4.96 -4.88
CA GLY A 55 15.83 3.49 -4.87
C GLY A 55 16.20 2.83 -6.20
N ILE A 56 16.94 3.50 -7.09
CA ILE A 56 17.40 2.94 -8.37
C ILE A 56 18.90 3.05 -8.56
N GLY A 57 19.45 2.36 -9.57
CA GLY A 57 20.88 2.31 -9.82
C GLY A 57 21.65 1.40 -8.86
N PRO A 58 23.00 1.46 -8.84
CA PRO A 58 23.82 0.63 -7.97
C PRO A 58 23.50 0.88 -6.49
N ARG A 59 23.29 -0.20 -5.73
CA ARG A 59 22.80 -0.12 -4.33
C ARG A 59 23.76 0.63 -3.41
N GLU A 60 25.06 0.46 -3.62
CA GLU A 60 26.12 1.12 -2.87
C GLU A 60 26.10 2.66 -3.00
N ASN A 61 25.47 3.17 -4.04
CA ASN A 61 25.35 4.61 -4.31
C ASN A 61 23.99 5.20 -3.93
N ARG A 62 23.06 4.36 -3.47
CA ARG A 62 21.72 4.83 -3.09
C ARG A 62 21.80 5.61 -1.78
N PRO A 63 21.18 6.80 -1.69
CA PRO A 63 21.17 7.57 -0.46
C PRO A 63 20.37 6.86 0.61
N LYS A 64 20.77 7.06 1.87
CA LYS A 64 20.00 6.62 3.03
C LYS A 64 19.09 7.73 3.48
N MET A 65 17.89 7.37 3.92
CA MET A 65 16.93 8.32 4.47
C MET A 65 16.44 7.87 5.84
N GLN A 66 15.99 8.82 6.64
CA GLN A 66 15.31 8.51 7.89
C GLN A 66 13.81 8.31 7.64
N ASN A 67 13.26 7.22 8.12
CA ASN A 67 11.84 6.99 8.12
C ASN A 67 11.18 7.75 9.28
N ASN A 68 10.71 8.96 9.02
CA ASN A 68 10.17 9.83 10.07
C ASN A 68 8.82 9.36 10.60
N ASN A 69 8.06 8.63 9.79
CA ASN A 69 6.75 8.12 10.19
C ASN A 69 6.86 6.90 11.10
N TRP A 70 7.89 6.05 10.89
CA TRP A 70 7.95 4.75 11.54
C TRP A 70 9.30 4.52 12.21
N GLY A 71 9.35 4.79 13.51
CA GLY A 71 10.48 4.47 14.37
C GLY A 71 11.75 5.30 14.19
N GLY A 72 11.79 6.24 13.24
CA GLY A 72 12.98 7.04 12.96
C GLY A 72 14.16 6.21 12.44
N THR A 73 13.91 5.01 11.92
CA THR A 73 14.94 4.10 11.44
C THR A 73 15.51 4.56 10.10
N ILE A 74 16.74 4.13 9.81
CA ILE A 74 17.39 4.45 8.54
C ILE A 74 16.98 3.43 7.49
N GLU A 75 16.34 3.91 6.42
CA GLU A 75 16.07 3.16 5.19
C GLU A 75 17.29 3.33 4.28
N ASP A 76 17.89 2.22 3.84
CA ASP A 76 19.10 2.26 3.00
C ASP A 76 18.82 2.24 1.51
N ASN A 77 17.55 2.21 1.13
CA ASN A 77 17.07 2.14 -0.25
C ASN A 77 17.60 0.94 -1.06
N SER A 78 18.13 -0.09 -0.39
CA SER A 78 18.59 -1.30 -1.07
C SER A 78 17.45 -2.10 -1.73
N PHE A 79 16.21 -1.86 -1.29
CA PHE A 79 15.00 -2.34 -1.93
C PHE A 79 14.27 -1.15 -2.57
N GLY A 80 14.18 -1.13 -3.88
CA GLY A 80 13.56 -0.05 -4.65
C GLY A 80 12.72 -0.56 -5.81
N THR A 81 12.58 0.25 -6.86
CA THR A 81 11.71 -0.04 -8.00
C THR A 81 12.01 -1.38 -8.66
N HIS A 82 13.30 -1.67 -8.94
CA HIS A 82 13.70 -2.91 -9.59
C HIS A 82 13.40 -4.12 -8.71
N GLU A 83 13.76 -4.04 -7.44
CA GLU A 83 13.55 -5.11 -6.49
C GLU A 83 12.05 -5.39 -6.31
N PHE A 84 11.22 -4.37 -6.21
CA PHE A 84 9.78 -4.56 -6.06
C PHE A 84 9.12 -5.16 -7.31
N LEU A 85 9.40 -4.60 -8.49
CA LEU A 85 8.77 -5.05 -9.74
C LEU A 85 9.25 -6.44 -10.18
N ASN A 86 10.52 -6.76 -9.93
CA ASN A 86 11.04 -8.11 -10.17
C ASN A 86 10.40 -9.13 -9.21
N LEU A 87 10.17 -8.76 -7.95
CA LEU A 87 9.41 -9.61 -7.03
C LEU A 87 8.02 -9.91 -7.58
N CYS A 88 7.30 -8.90 -8.04
CA CYS A 88 5.96 -9.09 -8.61
C CYS A 88 5.99 -10.03 -9.83
N GLU A 89 6.99 -9.92 -10.70
CA GLU A 89 7.18 -10.86 -11.82
C GLU A 89 7.45 -12.30 -11.32
N MET A 90 8.30 -12.48 -10.30
CA MET A 90 8.61 -13.80 -9.73
C MET A 90 7.40 -14.45 -9.06
N LEU A 91 6.50 -13.66 -8.51
CA LEU A 91 5.26 -14.11 -7.88
C LEU A 91 4.11 -14.27 -8.88
N GLY A 92 4.20 -13.63 -10.06
CA GLY A 92 3.11 -13.55 -11.02
C GLY A 92 1.94 -12.70 -10.53
N CYS A 93 2.22 -11.70 -9.69
CA CYS A 93 1.20 -10.79 -9.15
C CYS A 93 1.28 -9.39 -9.78
N GLU A 94 0.16 -8.65 -9.69
CA GLU A 94 0.10 -7.27 -10.16
C GLU A 94 0.79 -6.32 -9.18
N PRO A 95 1.66 -5.41 -9.66
CA PRO A 95 2.18 -4.34 -8.82
C PRO A 95 1.16 -3.22 -8.63
N TYR A 96 1.04 -2.74 -7.40
CA TYR A 96 0.36 -1.51 -7.05
C TYR A 96 1.38 -0.50 -6.50
N ILE A 97 1.68 0.52 -7.29
CA ILE A 97 2.64 1.56 -6.93
C ILE A 97 1.92 2.70 -6.24
N SER A 98 2.34 3.06 -5.02
CA SER A 98 1.86 4.24 -4.30
C SER A 98 2.76 5.44 -4.61
N GLY A 99 2.23 6.41 -5.34
CA GLY A 99 2.96 7.62 -5.75
C GLY A 99 3.02 8.68 -4.66
N ASN A 100 4.14 9.39 -4.59
CA ASN A 100 4.36 10.49 -3.64
C ASN A 100 3.66 11.78 -4.12
N VAL A 101 2.61 12.17 -3.41
CA VAL A 101 1.87 13.44 -3.64
C VAL A 101 2.11 14.41 -2.47
N GLY A 102 2.64 13.93 -1.36
CA GLY A 102 2.95 14.72 -0.18
C GLY A 102 4.16 15.63 -0.39
N SER A 103 5.36 15.06 -0.43
CA SER A 103 6.62 15.81 -0.64
C SER A 103 7.11 15.80 -2.08
N GLY A 104 6.59 14.89 -2.94
CA GLY A 104 6.99 14.76 -4.33
C GLY A 104 6.36 15.79 -5.26
N THR A 105 6.78 15.73 -6.52
CA THR A 105 6.28 16.60 -7.58
C THR A 105 5.53 15.82 -8.66
N VAL A 106 4.68 16.49 -9.42
CA VAL A 106 4.01 15.91 -10.60
C VAL A 106 5.02 15.35 -11.59
N GLU A 107 6.12 16.08 -11.82
CA GLU A 107 7.19 15.65 -12.73
C GLU A 107 7.86 14.37 -12.24
N GLU A 108 8.11 14.27 -10.94
CA GLU A 108 8.73 13.09 -10.33
C GLU A 108 7.88 11.83 -10.53
N LEU A 109 6.59 11.90 -10.22
CA LEU A 109 5.69 10.75 -10.42
C LEU A 109 5.51 10.41 -11.91
N ALA A 110 5.38 11.42 -12.77
CA ALA A 110 5.29 11.21 -14.22
C ALA A 110 6.53 10.50 -14.78
N LYS A 111 7.73 10.92 -14.34
CA LYS A 111 8.99 10.27 -14.70
C LYS A 111 9.10 8.84 -14.16
N TRP A 112 8.56 8.58 -12.96
CA TRP A 112 8.55 7.23 -12.43
C TRP A 112 7.67 6.29 -13.27
N VAL A 113 6.49 6.75 -13.67
CA VAL A 113 5.59 5.99 -14.56
C VAL A 113 6.30 5.73 -15.91
N GLU A 114 6.93 6.74 -16.51
CA GLU A 114 7.70 6.58 -17.75
C GLU A 114 8.86 5.59 -17.58
N TYR A 115 9.62 5.70 -16.48
CA TYR A 115 10.72 4.78 -16.15
C TYR A 115 10.27 3.33 -16.10
N MET A 116 9.14 3.08 -15.45
CA MET A 116 8.63 1.73 -15.27
C MET A 116 8.01 1.15 -16.55
N THR A 117 7.30 1.96 -17.33
CA THR A 117 6.34 1.45 -18.33
C THR A 117 6.62 1.83 -19.77
N SER A 118 7.57 2.72 -20.06
CA SER A 118 7.91 3.10 -21.45
C SER A 118 9.06 2.28 -22.00
N ASP A 119 8.89 1.76 -23.22
CA ASP A 119 9.96 1.15 -24.02
C ASP A 119 10.51 2.10 -25.11
N GLY A 120 10.03 3.34 -25.18
CA GLY A 120 10.45 4.35 -26.12
C GLY A 120 11.93 4.77 -26.00
N ASP A 121 12.37 5.60 -26.93
CA ASP A 121 13.71 6.20 -26.89
C ASP A 121 13.70 7.49 -26.05
N THR A 122 13.35 7.38 -24.79
CA THR A 122 13.17 8.49 -23.85
C THR A 122 14.23 8.46 -22.75
N PRO A 123 14.49 9.61 -22.07
CA PRO A 123 15.49 9.66 -21.00
C PRO A 123 15.23 8.66 -19.88
N MET A 124 13.97 8.46 -19.49
CA MET A 124 13.64 7.54 -18.37
C MET A 124 13.75 6.08 -18.79
N ALA A 125 13.33 5.72 -20.01
CA ALA A 125 13.54 4.38 -20.53
C ALA A 125 15.05 4.06 -20.72
N LYS A 126 15.85 5.03 -21.17
CA LYS A 126 17.32 4.90 -21.24
C LYS A 126 17.93 4.71 -19.84
N LEU A 127 17.47 5.46 -18.86
CA LEU A 127 17.93 5.33 -17.48
C LEU A 127 17.60 3.92 -16.91
N ARG A 128 16.39 3.40 -17.14
CA ARG A 128 16.03 2.04 -16.77
C ARG A 128 16.99 1.01 -17.40
N ARG A 129 17.25 1.12 -18.70
CA ARG A 129 18.18 0.22 -19.39
C ARG A 129 19.60 0.31 -18.84
N LYS A 130 20.07 1.53 -18.56
CA LYS A 130 21.37 1.75 -17.89
C LYS A 130 21.43 1.08 -16.52
N ASN A 131 20.32 1.01 -15.82
CA ASN A 131 20.19 0.36 -14.52
C ASN A 131 19.91 -1.15 -14.62
N GLY A 132 20.10 -1.75 -15.80
CA GLY A 132 20.11 -3.21 -15.98
C GLY A 132 18.75 -3.81 -16.38
N ARG A 133 17.72 -3.01 -16.64
CA ARG A 133 16.43 -3.52 -17.12
C ARG A 133 16.13 -3.01 -18.53
N ASP A 134 16.20 -3.89 -19.50
CA ASP A 134 16.00 -3.55 -20.91
C ASP A 134 14.52 -3.22 -21.20
N LYS A 135 13.61 -4.17 -20.97
CA LYS A 135 12.17 -3.98 -21.24
C LYS A 135 11.43 -3.37 -20.06
N ALA A 136 10.42 -2.58 -20.39
CA ALA A 136 9.48 -2.05 -19.41
C ALA A 136 8.75 -3.16 -18.65
N TRP A 137 8.36 -2.86 -17.43
CA TRP A 137 7.41 -3.69 -16.69
C TRP A 137 5.97 -3.37 -17.09
N LYS A 138 5.06 -4.24 -16.73
CA LYS A 138 3.63 -3.95 -16.72
C LYS A 138 3.22 -3.50 -15.34
N VAL A 139 2.73 -2.28 -15.23
CA VAL A 139 2.24 -1.69 -13.99
C VAL A 139 0.80 -1.27 -14.20
N LYS A 140 -0.13 -2.00 -13.58
CA LYS A 140 -1.56 -1.74 -13.71
C LYS A 140 -2.03 -0.68 -12.72
N TYR A 141 -1.71 -0.82 -11.45
CA TYR A 141 -2.28 0.00 -10.40
C TYR A 141 -1.33 1.11 -9.98
N LEU A 142 -1.83 2.35 -10.03
CA LEU A 142 -1.12 3.55 -9.60
C LEU A 142 -1.97 4.31 -8.58
N GLY A 143 -1.52 4.32 -7.32
CA GLY A 143 -2.05 5.20 -6.28
C GLY A 143 -1.48 6.59 -6.41
N VAL A 144 -2.32 7.60 -6.41
CA VAL A 144 -1.94 9.00 -6.44
C VAL A 144 -2.07 9.56 -5.03
N GLY A 145 -1.02 9.39 -4.24
CA GLY A 145 -0.98 9.71 -2.81
C GLY A 145 -1.45 8.57 -1.90
N ASN A 146 -1.20 8.75 -0.61
CA ASN A 146 -1.65 7.87 0.47
C ASN A 146 -2.07 8.72 1.66
N GLU A 147 -3.23 8.42 2.26
CA GLU A 147 -3.73 9.13 3.46
C GLU A 147 -3.52 10.65 3.41
N SER A 148 -3.87 11.25 2.29
CA SER A 148 -3.57 12.66 2.02
C SER A 148 -4.27 13.62 2.99
N TRP A 149 -5.30 13.16 3.68
CA TRP A 149 -5.97 13.84 4.81
C TRP A 149 -5.11 13.87 6.09
N GLY A 150 -4.12 13.00 6.21
CA GLY A 150 -3.26 12.84 7.38
C GLY A 150 -1.78 12.91 7.02
N CYS A 151 -1.06 11.81 7.24
CA CYS A 151 0.38 11.75 7.02
C CYS A 151 0.82 12.02 5.58
N GLY A 152 -0.04 11.82 4.61
CA GLY A 152 0.24 12.12 3.20
C GLY A 152 0.09 13.60 2.83
N GLY A 153 0.09 14.52 3.81
CA GLY A 153 0.15 15.96 3.54
C GLY A 153 -0.86 16.81 4.28
N ASN A 154 -1.71 16.22 5.15
CA ASN A 154 -2.73 16.93 5.95
C ASN A 154 -3.60 17.88 5.11
N MET A 155 -4.07 17.37 3.97
CA MET A 155 -4.79 18.12 2.97
C MET A 155 -6.29 18.16 3.25
N ARG A 156 -6.95 19.20 2.74
CA ARG A 156 -8.41 19.19 2.61
C ARG A 156 -8.81 18.40 1.35
N PRO A 157 -9.98 17.78 1.32
CA PRO A 157 -10.39 16.96 0.17
C PRO A 157 -10.47 17.75 -1.14
N GLU A 158 -10.82 19.05 -1.09
CA GLU A 158 -10.84 19.91 -2.28
C GLU A 158 -9.46 20.11 -2.86
N TYR A 159 -8.46 20.41 -2.01
CA TYR A 159 -7.07 20.60 -2.43
C TYR A 159 -6.47 19.31 -2.98
N TYR A 160 -6.69 18.18 -2.29
CA TYR A 160 -6.26 16.88 -2.79
C TYR A 160 -6.92 16.55 -4.15
N SER A 161 -8.20 16.85 -4.30
CA SER A 161 -8.91 16.65 -5.58
C SER A 161 -8.24 17.42 -6.72
N ASP A 162 -7.81 18.67 -6.48
CA ASP A 162 -7.12 19.48 -7.48
C ASP A 162 -5.72 18.91 -7.79
N LEU A 163 -4.99 18.42 -6.77
CA LEU A 163 -3.73 17.71 -6.98
C LEU A 163 -3.93 16.42 -7.78
N PHE A 164 -4.90 15.57 -7.41
CA PHE A 164 -5.19 14.35 -8.15
C PHE A 164 -5.47 14.64 -9.64
N ARG A 165 -6.30 15.66 -9.93
CA ARG A 165 -6.58 16.08 -11.31
C ARG A 165 -5.31 16.41 -12.06
N ARG A 166 -4.40 17.15 -11.42
CA ARG A 166 -3.12 17.56 -12.01
C ARG A 166 -2.20 16.36 -12.23
N TYR A 167 -1.97 15.53 -11.20
CA TYR A 167 -1.11 14.35 -11.30
C TYR A 167 -1.63 13.34 -12.33
N SER A 168 -2.94 13.09 -12.36
CA SER A 168 -3.56 12.11 -13.26
C SER A 168 -3.38 12.45 -14.74
N VAL A 169 -3.21 13.72 -15.09
CA VAL A 169 -2.98 14.16 -16.47
C VAL A 169 -1.58 13.78 -16.95
N TYR A 170 -0.58 13.90 -16.08
CA TYR A 170 0.82 13.68 -16.44
C TYR A 170 1.27 12.23 -16.26
N CYS A 171 0.61 11.45 -15.44
CA CYS A 171 0.82 9.99 -15.36
C CYS A 171 0.11 9.33 -16.55
N ARG A 172 0.85 9.16 -17.65
CA ARG A 172 0.32 8.71 -18.95
C ARG A 172 0.46 7.20 -19.12
N ASN A 173 -0.34 6.66 -20.02
CA ASN A 173 -0.18 5.31 -20.51
C ASN A 173 0.95 5.27 -21.54
N TYR A 174 1.89 4.34 -21.41
CA TYR A 174 2.99 4.12 -22.35
C TYR A 174 2.92 2.71 -22.92
N ASP A 175 3.21 2.55 -24.20
CA ASP A 175 3.46 1.27 -24.87
C ASP A 175 2.41 0.18 -24.57
N GLY A 176 1.14 0.58 -24.57
CA GLY A 176 0.01 -0.31 -24.28
C GLY A 176 -0.13 -0.70 -22.80
N ASN A 177 0.61 -0.05 -21.89
CA ASN A 177 0.40 -0.18 -20.46
C ASN A 177 -0.69 0.81 -20.02
N GLU A 178 -1.85 0.29 -19.66
CA GLU A 178 -2.97 1.10 -19.15
C GLU A 178 -2.95 1.16 -17.64
N LEU A 179 -2.92 2.38 -17.10
CA LEU A 179 -2.92 2.63 -15.66
C LEU A 179 -4.35 2.66 -15.10
N TYR A 180 -4.58 1.88 -14.07
CA TYR A 180 -5.72 2.01 -13.18
C TYR A 180 -5.35 2.99 -12.06
N LYS A 181 -5.81 4.25 -12.18
CA LYS A 181 -5.46 5.34 -11.26
C LYS A 181 -6.40 5.37 -10.07
N ILE A 182 -5.79 5.32 -8.87
CA ILE A 182 -6.50 5.24 -7.60
C ILE A 182 -6.30 6.54 -6.84
N ALA A 183 -7.38 7.20 -6.48
CA ALA A 183 -7.32 8.39 -5.64
C ALA A 183 -7.18 7.99 -4.17
N SER A 184 -6.34 8.70 -3.42
CA SER A 184 -6.23 8.57 -1.97
C SER A 184 -7.58 8.92 -1.33
N GLY A 185 -8.25 7.93 -0.79
CA GLY A 185 -9.59 8.01 -0.27
C GLY A 185 -9.65 8.24 1.25
N ALA A 186 -10.81 8.02 1.79
CA ALA A 186 -11.13 8.30 3.18
C ALA A 186 -10.51 7.28 4.15
N SER A 187 -10.42 7.68 5.42
CA SER A 187 -10.30 6.76 6.55
C SER A 187 -11.64 6.65 7.26
N ASP A 188 -12.01 5.42 7.59
CA ASP A 188 -13.20 5.11 8.41
C ASP A 188 -14.46 5.86 7.95
N TYR A 189 -14.93 6.78 8.78
CA TYR A 189 -16.22 7.48 8.67
C TYR A 189 -16.14 8.83 7.94
N ASP A 190 -15.02 9.19 7.31
CA ASP A 190 -14.93 10.46 6.59
C ASP A 190 -15.68 10.40 5.24
N TYR A 191 -16.99 10.37 5.31
CA TYR A 191 -17.86 10.35 4.14
C TYR A 191 -17.80 11.62 3.32
N ASN A 192 -17.43 12.76 3.95
CA ASN A 192 -17.23 14.01 3.23
C ASN A 192 -16.06 13.92 2.26
N TRP A 193 -14.98 13.27 2.66
CA TRP A 193 -13.82 13.05 1.78
C TRP A 193 -14.24 12.32 0.50
N THR A 194 -14.95 11.20 0.64
CA THR A 194 -15.44 10.43 -0.51
C THR A 194 -16.41 11.24 -1.37
N LYS A 195 -17.34 12.00 -0.74
CA LYS A 195 -18.28 12.86 -1.46
C LYS A 195 -17.56 13.89 -2.31
N VAL A 196 -16.61 14.62 -1.74
CA VAL A 196 -15.84 15.65 -2.46
C VAL A 196 -15.04 15.06 -3.60
N LEU A 197 -14.40 13.89 -3.39
CA LEU A 197 -13.69 13.18 -4.44
C LEU A 197 -14.62 12.79 -5.59
N MET A 198 -15.76 12.18 -5.30
CA MET A 198 -16.71 11.77 -6.35
C MET A 198 -17.23 12.98 -7.14
N ASP A 199 -17.52 14.07 -6.47
CA ASP A 199 -18.02 15.30 -7.11
C ASP A 199 -16.97 15.96 -8.02
N ARG A 200 -15.68 15.92 -7.62
CA ARG A 200 -14.61 16.68 -8.28
C ARG A 200 -13.77 15.87 -9.27
N VAL A 201 -13.50 14.60 -8.96
CA VAL A 201 -12.53 13.79 -9.72
C VAL A 201 -13.05 12.42 -10.16
N GLY A 202 -14.24 12.01 -9.74
CA GLY A 202 -14.76 10.66 -9.98
C GLY A 202 -14.54 10.15 -11.41
N HIS A 203 -14.89 10.95 -12.39
CA HIS A 203 -14.73 10.61 -13.82
C HIS A 203 -13.28 10.49 -14.30
N ARG A 204 -12.28 10.84 -13.48
CA ARG A 204 -10.83 10.75 -13.78
C ARG A 204 -10.14 9.65 -13.01
N ALA A 205 -10.75 9.16 -11.94
CA ALA A 205 -10.26 8.05 -11.15
C ALA A 205 -10.88 6.74 -11.63
N ASN A 206 -10.10 5.67 -11.64
CA ASN A 206 -10.61 4.32 -11.84
C ASN A 206 -11.06 3.71 -10.52
N GLY A 207 -10.49 4.18 -9.40
CA GLY A 207 -10.86 3.77 -8.07
C GLY A 207 -10.55 4.82 -7.02
N ILE A 208 -11.18 4.65 -5.86
CA ILE A 208 -10.96 5.45 -4.66
C ILE A 208 -10.60 4.50 -3.53
N SER A 209 -9.54 4.81 -2.76
CA SER A 209 -9.15 3.98 -1.64
C SER A 209 -10.02 4.20 -0.40
N LEU A 210 -10.01 3.23 0.50
CA LEU A 210 -10.61 3.31 1.83
C LEU A 210 -9.69 2.58 2.80
N HIS A 211 -9.36 3.22 3.92
CA HIS A 211 -8.63 2.61 5.01
C HIS A 211 -9.53 2.35 6.20
N TYR A 212 -9.38 1.18 6.83
CA TYR A 212 -10.12 0.81 8.02
C TYR A 212 -9.32 -0.16 8.88
N TYR A 213 -9.01 0.24 10.11
CA TYR A 213 -8.37 -0.64 11.08
C TYR A 213 -9.32 -1.09 12.18
N THR A 214 -9.21 -2.37 12.52
CA THR A 214 -9.78 -2.92 13.74
C THR A 214 -8.83 -2.60 14.88
N VAL A 215 -9.08 -1.48 15.52
CA VAL A 215 -8.24 -0.86 16.55
C VAL A 215 -9.12 -0.29 17.65
N THR A 216 -8.65 -0.33 18.91
CA THR A 216 -9.38 0.20 20.06
C THR A 216 -9.46 1.71 20.08
N GLY A 217 -8.46 2.39 19.52
CA GLY A 217 -8.36 3.84 19.40
C GLY A 217 -7.00 4.26 18.88
N TRP A 218 -6.88 5.53 18.54
CA TRP A 218 -5.64 6.08 17.97
C TRP A 218 -4.73 6.74 19.01
N SER A 219 -5.21 6.89 20.26
CA SER A 219 -4.45 7.42 21.39
C SER A 219 -4.34 6.37 22.50
N GLY A 220 -3.18 6.32 23.16
CA GLY A 220 -2.93 5.35 24.26
C GLY A 220 -2.65 3.92 23.76
N SER A 221 -2.73 2.97 24.68
CA SER A 221 -2.56 1.54 24.40
C SER A 221 -3.68 1.02 23.52
N LYS A 222 -3.32 0.21 22.55
CA LYS A 222 -4.27 -0.50 21.66
C LYS A 222 -4.60 -1.89 22.16
N GLY A 223 -3.99 -2.29 23.28
CA GLY A 223 -4.13 -3.62 23.86
C GLY A 223 -3.14 -4.63 23.31
N SER A 224 -2.93 -5.71 24.06
CA SER A 224 -1.99 -6.77 23.68
C SER A 224 -2.53 -7.62 22.53
N ALA A 225 -1.62 -7.98 21.63
CA ALA A 225 -1.92 -8.91 20.54
C ALA A 225 -2.28 -10.32 21.06
N THR A 226 -1.67 -10.75 22.18
CA THR A 226 -1.76 -12.12 22.69
C THR A 226 -2.46 -12.27 24.05
N LYS A 227 -2.52 -11.18 24.84
CA LYS A 227 -3.12 -11.20 26.20
C LYS A 227 -4.37 -10.34 26.21
N PHE A 228 -5.53 -10.95 26.02
CA PHE A 228 -6.82 -10.29 25.96
C PHE A 228 -7.91 -11.13 26.64
N SER A 229 -8.94 -10.48 27.12
CA SER A 229 -10.11 -11.10 27.72
C SER A 229 -11.12 -11.59 26.66
N ASN A 230 -12.14 -12.33 27.10
CA ASN A 230 -13.26 -12.68 26.24
C ASN A 230 -14.00 -11.43 25.73
N ASP A 231 -14.14 -10.41 26.58
CA ASP A 231 -14.82 -9.17 26.20
C ASP A 231 -14.03 -8.43 25.10
N ASP A 232 -12.71 -8.36 25.22
CA ASP A 232 -11.83 -7.80 24.17
C ASP A 232 -11.95 -8.58 22.86
N TYR A 233 -12.05 -9.92 22.94
CA TYR A 233 -12.25 -10.77 21.78
C TYR A 233 -13.57 -10.44 21.06
N TYR A 234 -14.69 -10.45 21.79
CA TYR A 234 -15.99 -10.17 21.19
C TYR A 234 -16.12 -8.72 20.71
N TRP A 235 -15.54 -7.78 21.46
CA TRP A 235 -15.44 -6.40 21.00
C TRP A 235 -14.70 -6.31 19.65
N THR A 236 -13.57 -7.00 19.51
CA THR A 236 -12.79 -7.04 18.28
C THR A 236 -13.60 -7.57 17.10
N MET A 237 -14.37 -8.67 17.32
CA MET A 237 -15.26 -9.22 16.29
C MET A 237 -16.34 -8.20 15.88
N GLY A 238 -16.96 -7.55 16.84
CA GLY A 238 -17.95 -6.49 16.59
C GLY A 238 -17.36 -5.30 15.84
N LYS A 239 -16.14 -4.85 16.23
CA LYS A 239 -15.46 -3.74 15.58
C LYS A 239 -15.11 -4.07 14.13
N CYS A 240 -14.59 -5.26 13.84
CA CYS A 240 -14.25 -5.62 12.46
C CYS A 240 -15.48 -5.74 11.56
N LEU A 241 -16.60 -6.25 12.07
CA LEU A 241 -17.86 -6.31 11.32
C LEU A 241 -18.46 -4.91 11.05
N GLY A 242 -18.15 -3.93 11.89
CA GLY A 242 -18.54 -2.53 11.70
C GLY A 242 -18.05 -1.91 10.37
N ILE A 243 -17.06 -2.52 9.73
CA ILE A 243 -16.59 -2.07 8.40
C ILE A 243 -17.71 -2.16 7.35
N GLU A 244 -18.66 -3.07 7.49
CA GLU A 244 -19.77 -3.21 6.53
C GLU A 244 -20.64 -1.95 6.48
N ASP A 245 -20.95 -1.36 7.64
CA ASP A 245 -21.71 -0.11 7.69
C ASP A 245 -20.94 1.08 7.12
N VAL A 246 -19.62 1.08 7.31
CA VAL A 246 -18.73 2.08 6.70
C VAL A 246 -18.77 1.95 5.18
N ILE A 247 -18.58 0.74 4.65
CA ILE A 247 -18.61 0.45 3.22
C ILE A 247 -19.96 0.86 2.62
N LYS A 248 -21.08 0.45 3.19
CA LYS A 248 -22.43 0.79 2.70
C LYS A 248 -22.64 2.29 2.56
N LYS A 249 -22.13 3.08 3.49
CA LYS A 249 -22.27 4.55 3.44
C LYS A 249 -21.38 5.19 2.38
N HIS A 250 -20.14 4.71 2.21
CA HIS A 250 -19.28 5.13 1.10
C HIS A 250 -19.88 4.73 -0.25
N GLU A 251 -20.36 3.50 -0.37
CA GLU A 251 -21.06 3.01 -1.58
C GLU A 251 -22.25 3.85 -1.93
N ALA A 252 -23.09 4.20 -0.97
CA ALA A 252 -24.28 5.04 -1.22
C ALA A 252 -23.89 6.43 -1.78
N ILE A 253 -22.77 6.98 -1.38
CA ILE A 253 -22.23 8.22 -1.95
C ILE A 253 -21.72 7.98 -3.37
N MET A 254 -20.95 6.90 -3.57
CA MET A 254 -20.38 6.55 -4.86
C MET A 254 -21.48 6.19 -5.87
N ASP A 255 -22.50 5.41 -5.48
CA ASP A 255 -23.62 5.01 -6.35
C ASP A 255 -24.45 6.19 -6.86
N LYS A 256 -24.52 7.26 -6.06
CA LYS A 256 -25.20 8.50 -6.45
C LYS A 256 -24.51 9.22 -7.60
N ALA A 257 -23.18 9.24 -7.60
CA ALA A 257 -22.37 9.89 -8.61
C ALA A 257 -22.00 8.93 -9.77
N ASP A 258 -21.88 7.64 -9.49
CA ASP A 258 -21.51 6.59 -10.43
C ASP A 258 -22.43 5.37 -10.27
N PRO A 259 -23.68 5.47 -10.74
CA PRO A 259 -24.66 4.37 -10.61
C PRO A 259 -24.31 3.12 -11.41
N LYS A 260 -23.41 3.23 -12.39
CA LYS A 260 -22.89 2.08 -13.16
C LYS A 260 -21.74 1.36 -12.50
N LYS A 261 -21.31 1.80 -11.33
CA LYS A 261 -20.21 1.21 -10.54
C LYS A 261 -18.90 1.03 -11.34
N GLN A 262 -18.58 2.02 -12.17
CA GLN A 262 -17.35 2.03 -12.97
C GLN A 262 -16.11 2.38 -12.15
N ILE A 263 -16.31 3.13 -11.07
CA ILE A 263 -15.23 3.52 -10.15
C ILE A 263 -15.19 2.53 -8.99
N GLY A 264 -14.08 1.79 -8.88
CA GLY A 264 -13.90 0.82 -7.79
C GLY A 264 -13.71 1.46 -6.43
N LEU A 265 -14.17 0.81 -5.37
CA LEU A 265 -13.73 1.05 -4.00
C LEU A 265 -12.59 0.06 -3.70
N LEU A 266 -11.45 0.56 -3.24
CA LEU A 266 -10.29 -0.26 -2.90
C LEU A 266 -10.01 -0.13 -1.41
N VAL A 267 -10.22 -1.22 -0.66
CA VAL A 267 -9.86 -1.22 0.77
C VAL A 267 -8.39 -1.61 0.86
N ASP A 268 -7.53 -0.68 0.48
CA ASP A 268 -6.11 -0.92 0.25
C ASP A 268 -5.23 -0.79 1.49
N GLU A 269 -5.89 -0.60 2.67
CA GLU A 269 -5.24 -0.69 3.97
C GLU A 269 -6.27 -1.09 5.03
N TRP A 270 -6.12 -2.30 5.61
CA TRP A 270 -7.02 -2.83 6.63
C TRP A 270 -6.35 -3.90 7.46
N GLY A 271 -6.91 -4.20 8.62
CA GLY A 271 -6.43 -5.25 9.52
C GLY A 271 -6.56 -4.86 10.98
N THR A 272 -5.98 -5.67 11.87
CA THR A 272 -5.87 -5.38 13.29
C THR A 272 -4.63 -4.54 13.58
N TRP A 273 -4.72 -3.69 14.61
CA TRP A 273 -3.60 -2.90 15.09
C TRP A 273 -3.57 -2.95 16.62
N TRP A 274 -2.56 -3.65 17.14
CA TRP A 274 -2.32 -3.81 18.57
C TRP A 274 -1.05 -3.07 18.99
N ASP A 275 -0.77 -3.08 20.30
CA ASP A 275 0.52 -2.61 20.81
C ASP A 275 1.65 -3.50 20.27
N GLU A 276 2.80 -2.91 20.03
CA GLU A 276 4.00 -3.64 19.60
C GLU A 276 4.45 -4.63 20.68
N GLU A 277 4.92 -5.79 20.26
CA GLU A 277 5.45 -6.79 21.20
C GLU A 277 6.70 -6.25 21.92
N PRO A 278 6.80 -6.46 23.24
CA PRO A 278 7.96 -6.03 24.01
C PRO A 278 9.27 -6.60 23.46
N GLY A 279 10.29 -5.74 23.37
CA GLY A 279 11.62 -6.14 22.91
C GLY A 279 11.81 -6.05 21.39
N THR A 280 10.76 -5.67 20.64
CA THR A 280 10.87 -5.40 19.20
C THR A 280 11.30 -3.95 18.91
N ILE A 281 11.64 -3.67 17.67
CA ILE A 281 12.05 -2.32 17.26
C ILE A 281 10.83 -1.40 17.28
N LYS A 282 10.88 -0.37 18.12
CA LYS A 282 9.80 0.60 18.26
C LYS A 282 9.49 1.31 16.94
N GLY A 283 8.22 1.37 16.59
CA GLY A 283 7.75 1.97 15.33
C GLY A 283 7.79 1.03 14.14
N HIS A 284 8.33 -0.19 14.29
CA HIS A 284 8.22 -1.24 13.26
C HIS A 284 6.90 -2.02 13.35
N LEU A 285 6.08 -1.75 14.37
CA LEU A 285 4.71 -2.25 14.51
C LEU A 285 4.61 -3.78 14.48
N TYR A 286 5.60 -4.49 15.04
CA TYR A 286 5.52 -5.94 15.16
C TYR A 286 4.48 -6.33 16.21
N GLN A 287 3.53 -7.13 15.83
CA GLN A 287 2.55 -7.76 16.74
C GLN A 287 2.51 -9.27 16.46
N GLN A 288 2.37 -10.07 17.53
CA GLN A 288 2.21 -11.52 17.40
C GLN A 288 0.76 -11.82 17.01
N ASN A 289 0.52 -12.13 15.76
CA ASN A 289 -0.82 -12.49 15.29
C ASN A 289 -1.25 -13.85 15.84
N CYS A 290 -2.54 -13.97 16.14
CA CYS A 290 -3.14 -15.16 16.71
C CYS A 290 -4.49 -15.50 16.02
N MET A 291 -5.22 -16.49 16.53
CA MET A 291 -6.51 -16.88 15.96
C MET A 291 -7.55 -15.75 15.96
N ARG A 292 -7.49 -14.80 16.90
CA ARG A 292 -8.35 -13.60 16.90
C ARG A 292 -8.17 -12.81 15.59
N ASP A 293 -6.93 -12.60 15.18
CA ASP A 293 -6.60 -11.87 13.96
C ASP A 293 -7.03 -12.63 12.71
N ALA A 294 -6.87 -13.96 12.71
CA ALA A 294 -7.36 -14.80 11.60
C ALA A 294 -8.89 -14.72 11.46
N PHE A 295 -9.65 -14.70 12.56
CA PHE A 295 -11.10 -14.48 12.51
C PHE A 295 -11.46 -13.08 12.03
N VAL A 296 -10.73 -12.04 12.44
CA VAL A 296 -10.92 -10.69 11.91
C VAL A 296 -10.72 -10.69 10.39
N ALA A 297 -9.66 -11.32 9.89
CA ALA A 297 -9.43 -11.41 8.45
C ALA A 297 -10.57 -12.14 7.73
N ALA A 298 -11.00 -13.28 8.24
CA ALA A 298 -12.07 -14.09 7.63
C ALA A 298 -13.41 -13.32 7.60
N LEU A 299 -13.80 -12.68 8.70
CA LEU A 299 -15.03 -11.91 8.78
C LEU A 299 -15.00 -10.69 7.86
N THR A 300 -13.88 -9.97 7.84
CA THR A 300 -13.68 -8.80 6.98
C THR A 300 -13.71 -9.18 5.49
N LEU A 301 -13.03 -10.26 5.09
CA LEU A 301 -13.07 -10.76 3.72
C LEU A 301 -14.47 -11.17 3.29
N ASN A 302 -15.26 -11.78 4.19
CA ASN A 302 -16.67 -12.09 3.91
C ASN A 302 -17.50 -10.82 3.65
N VAL A 303 -17.22 -9.72 4.34
CA VAL A 303 -17.83 -8.42 4.03
C VAL A 303 -17.44 -7.97 2.63
N PHE A 304 -16.14 -7.96 2.31
CA PHE A 304 -15.67 -7.54 0.99
C PHE A 304 -16.29 -8.35 -0.15
N HIS A 305 -16.42 -9.67 0.02
CA HIS A 305 -17.08 -10.52 -0.98
C HIS A 305 -18.55 -10.16 -1.20
N ARG A 306 -19.28 -9.78 -0.15
CA ARG A 306 -20.69 -9.31 -0.31
C ARG A 306 -20.81 -8.00 -1.07
N HIS A 307 -19.76 -7.19 -1.09
CA HIS A 307 -19.67 -5.89 -1.76
C HIS A 307 -18.78 -5.91 -3.02
N ALA A 308 -18.52 -7.09 -3.60
CA ALA A 308 -17.60 -7.26 -4.74
C ALA A 308 -18.03 -6.56 -6.03
N ASP A 309 -19.28 -6.12 -6.12
CA ASP A 309 -19.76 -5.27 -7.21
C ASP A 309 -19.14 -3.87 -7.19
N ARG A 310 -18.75 -3.36 -6.01
CA ARG A 310 -18.06 -2.07 -5.84
C ARG A 310 -16.61 -2.25 -5.37
N ILE A 311 -16.33 -3.16 -4.45
CA ILE A 311 -14.97 -3.42 -3.96
C ILE A 311 -14.18 -4.22 -5.00
N LYS A 312 -13.09 -3.63 -5.50
CA LYS A 312 -12.27 -4.23 -6.56
C LYS A 312 -10.91 -4.71 -6.07
N MET A 313 -10.51 -4.32 -4.87
CA MET A 313 -9.23 -4.71 -4.27
C MET A 313 -9.31 -4.58 -2.74
N ALA A 314 -8.58 -5.45 -2.06
CA ALA A 314 -8.35 -5.35 -0.62
C ALA A 314 -6.90 -5.73 -0.32
N ASN A 315 -6.15 -4.87 0.38
CA ASN A 315 -4.76 -5.10 0.75
C ASN A 315 -4.63 -5.06 2.27
N ILE A 316 -4.36 -6.22 2.85
CA ILE A 316 -4.12 -6.31 4.31
C ILE A 316 -2.81 -5.61 4.69
N ALA A 317 -2.77 -4.95 5.82
CA ALA A 317 -1.58 -4.32 6.36
C ALA A 317 -0.98 -5.17 7.50
N GLN A 318 0.22 -5.80 7.29
CA GLN A 318 1.00 -5.83 6.05
C GLN A 318 1.31 -7.31 5.70
N VAL A 319 2.18 -7.54 4.71
CA VAL A 319 2.41 -8.92 4.24
C VAL A 319 3.34 -9.71 5.15
N VAL A 320 4.39 -9.09 5.72
CA VAL A 320 5.42 -9.73 6.56
C VAL A 320 5.68 -8.91 7.83
N ASN A 321 5.71 -9.53 8.98
CA ASN A 321 6.18 -9.03 10.29
C ASN A 321 5.50 -7.78 10.88
N VAL A 322 4.71 -7.06 10.13
CA VAL A 322 4.19 -5.74 10.54
C VAL A 322 2.66 -5.78 10.62
N LEU A 323 2.10 -5.27 11.71
CA LEU A 323 0.65 -5.25 11.95
C LEU A 323 0.02 -6.64 11.79
N GLN A 324 -1.16 -6.73 11.18
CA GLN A 324 -1.77 -8.03 10.88
C GLN A 324 -1.09 -8.68 9.67
N SER A 325 0.14 -9.13 9.86
CA SER A 325 0.91 -9.75 8.78
C SER A 325 0.40 -11.15 8.44
N MET A 326 0.55 -11.51 7.19
CA MET A 326 0.26 -12.86 6.69
C MET A 326 1.36 -13.85 7.05
N ILE A 327 2.60 -13.36 7.19
CA ILE A 327 3.80 -14.15 7.46
C ILE A 327 4.55 -13.49 8.62
N LEU A 328 4.95 -14.29 9.60
CA LEU A 328 5.90 -13.92 10.64
C LEU A 328 7.20 -14.69 10.41
N THR A 329 8.33 -14.00 10.47
CA THR A 329 9.66 -14.59 10.35
C THR A 329 10.38 -14.58 11.69
N ASP A 330 11.31 -15.52 11.89
CA ASP A 330 12.24 -15.54 13.01
C ASP A 330 13.32 -14.46 12.88
#